data_cbaf9e3d36602c80174df265f7111dda
#
_entry.id   cbaf9e3d36602c80174df265f7111dda
#
_cell.length_a   1.000
_cell.length_b   1.000
_cell.length_c   1.000
_cell.angle_alpha   90.00
_cell.angle_beta   90.00
_cell.angle_gamma   90.00
#
_symmetry.space_group_name_H-M   'P 1'
#
loop_
_entity.id
_entity.type
_entity.pdbx_description
1 polymer ?
#
loop_
_entity_poly.entity_id
_entity_poly.type
_entity_poly.pdbx_seq_one_letter_code
_entity_poly.pdbx_strand_id
1 'polypeptide(L)'
;GQEIGGIMELGMAGRGEHSQILSFLGHSVDSELSGNMIDICPVGALTSKPFRYSARTWELTRRRSVAPHDSLGSNIVVQVKHDRVKRVLPFENESVNECWISDRDRFSYEGLEAADRLQVPMIKQDNEWREASWESALDYVTHALADIAQKHGAESIGMLLSPTSTLEELYLGGALMRGLGSENVDFRLRQTDFSIDASRAGVPWLGHAIDEVDSFDTLLIIGSFLRKDHPLLSARVRHAAKNGTAVHSLNGVAEDWLMPMAGQQVLAPHRWLDHLIEVLVACARQAGQSVPQPYGEVEPSEAAKALATALAEGEKRAIWLGNAVVQHPQHGAILQVAQAIAQLTGTHFGVIGEASNSVGGYLATALPVVGSSGLDVVQMLAQPRRAYLLHGIEPTLDIADAVAARAALKQADTVIALTAYASPDLMELADCLLPIAPFTETGGSFVNCEGRLQSFNGAVRPAGQ
;
A
#
# COMPACT_ATOMS: atom_id res chain seq x y z
N GLY A 1 15.12 -14.51 -13.31
CA GLY A 1 14.80 -13.24 -13.95
C GLY A 1 13.76 -13.45 -15.05
N GLN A 2 14.14 -14.09 -16.17
CA GLN A 2 13.30 -14.16 -17.37
C GLN A 2 11.94 -14.84 -17.16
N GLU A 3 11.88 -15.97 -16.47
CA GLU A 3 10.64 -16.73 -16.32
C GLU A 3 9.66 -16.06 -15.37
N ILE A 4 10.12 -15.63 -14.21
CA ILE A 4 9.29 -15.03 -13.16
C ILE A 4 9.17 -13.51 -13.32
N GLY A 5 10.30 -12.81 -13.38
CA GLY A 5 10.32 -11.34 -13.46
C GLY A 5 10.11 -10.77 -14.87
N GLY A 6 10.22 -11.59 -15.91
CA GLY A 6 10.05 -11.14 -17.30
C GLY A 6 11.26 -10.46 -17.93
N ILE A 7 12.37 -10.33 -17.21
CA ILE A 7 13.56 -9.65 -17.67
C ILE A 7 14.79 -10.56 -17.67
N MET A 8 15.56 -10.55 -18.75
CA MET A 8 16.77 -11.35 -18.90
C MET A 8 18.01 -10.47 -18.63
N GLU A 9 18.38 -10.34 -17.36
CA GLU A 9 19.53 -9.54 -16.93
C GLU A 9 20.81 -10.35 -16.79
N LEU A 10 20.68 -11.67 -16.55
CA LEU A 10 21.80 -12.60 -16.48
C LEU A 10 21.71 -13.61 -17.63
N GLY A 11 22.84 -13.88 -18.22
CA GLY A 11 23.01 -14.88 -19.26
C GLY A 11 24.25 -15.73 -19.05
N MET A 12 24.40 -16.78 -19.87
CA MET A 12 25.57 -17.63 -19.87
C MET A 12 26.37 -17.39 -21.14
N ALA A 13 27.64 -17.04 -21.01
CA ALA A 13 28.60 -16.95 -22.10
C ALA A 13 29.54 -18.15 -22.08
N GLY A 14 30.02 -18.57 -23.26
CA GLY A 14 30.88 -19.74 -23.39
C GLY A 14 30.14 -21.07 -23.34
N ARG A 15 30.90 -22.17 -23.26
CA ARG A 15 30.37 -23.53 -23.18
C ARG A 15 31.30 -24.45 -22.37
N GLY A 16 30.73 -25.55 -21.85
CA GLY A 16 31.46 -26.53 -21.05
C GLY A 16 32.08 -25.88 -19.79
N GLU A 17 33.30 -26.21 -19.47
CA GLU A 17 34.02 -25.71 -18.30
C GLU A 17 34.42 -24.21 -18.41
N HIS A 18 34.28 -23.62 -19.60
CA HIS A 18 34.50 -22.19 -19.83
C HIS A 18 33.20 -21.37 -19.80
N SER A 19 32.10 -21.94 -19.32
CA SER A 19 30.84 -21.22 -19.18
C SER A 19 30.91 -20.25 -18.02
N GLN A 20 30.49 -18.99 -18.27
CA GLN A 20 30.43 -17.94 -17.25
C GLN A 20 29.01 -17.32 -17.22
N ILE A 21 28.52 -17.10 -16.01
CA ILE A 21 27.28 -16.33 -15.80
C ILE A 21 27.66 -14.85 -15.72
N LEU A 22 27.13 -14.06 -16.61
CA LEU A 22 27.46 -12.64 -16.77
C LEU A 22 26.17 -11.81 -16.87
N SER A 23 26.22 -10.56 -16.43
CA SER A 23 25.23 -9.56 -16.78
C SER A 23 25.49 -9.03 -18.20
N PHE A 24 24.44 -8.63 -18.90
CA PHE A 24 24.56 -8.10 -20.24
C PHE A 24 25.23 -6.73 -20.22
N LEU A 25 26.34 -6.55 -20.95
CA LEU A 25 27.08 -5.29 -21.11
C LEU A 25 27.36 -4.51 -19.81
N GLY A 26 27.61 -5.19 -18.71
CA GLY A 26 27.90 -4.55 -17.44
C GLY A 26 26.70 -3.90 -16.74
N HIS A 27 25.46 -4.14 -17.23
CA HIS A 27 24.26 -3.73 -16.53
C HIS A 27 24.11 -4.46 -15.19
N SER A 28 23.57 -3.77 -14.18
CA SER A 28 23.18 -4.38 -12.93
C SER A 28 21.89 -5.17 -13.12
N VAL A 29 21.63 -6.10 -12.19
CA VAL A 29 20.32 -6.77 -12.07
C VAL A 29 19.45 -5.86 -11.22
N ASP A 30 18.36 -5.33 -11.76
CA ASP A 30 17.53 -4.31 -11.10
C ASP A 30 16.01 -4.58 -11.19
N SER A 31 15.61 -5.80 -11.52
CA SER A 31 14.23 -6.24 -11.41
C SER A 31 13.75 -6.13 -9.96
N GLU A 32 12.47 -5.79 -9.76
CA GLU A 32 11.82 -5.69 -8.45
C GLU A 32 11.82 -7.02 -7.65
N LEU A 33 12.20 -8.12 -8.32
CA LEU A 33 12.29 -9.47 -7.78
C LEU A 33 13.72 -10.02 -7.80
N SER A 34 14.71 -9.17 -8.07
CA SER A 34 16.10 -9.59 -8.34
C SER A 34 16.75 -10.33 -7.16
N GLY A 35 16.42 -9.94 -5.94
CA GLY A 35 16.96 -10.55 -4.72
C GLY A 35 16.61 -12.04 -4.56
N ASN A 36 15.56 -12.54 -5.22
CA ASN A 36 15.23 -13.96 -5.21
C ASN A 36 16.28 -14.82 -5.91
N MET A 37 17.08 -14.26 -6.81
CA MET A 37 18.19 -14.97 -7.43
C MET A 37 19.28 -15.37 -6.42
N ILE A 38 19.38 -14.67 -5.29
CA ILE A 38 20.26 -15.03 -4.18
C ILE A 38 19.85 -16.39 -3.59
N ASP A 39 18.54 -16.57 -3.39
CA ASP A 39 17.99 -17.79 -2.78
C ASP A 39 18.05 -19.00 -3.73
N ILE A 40 17.90 -18.74 -5.04
CA ILE A 40 17.90 -19.80 -6.07
C ILE A 40 19.32 -20.26 -6.41
N CYS A 41 20.36 -19.42 -6.17
CA CYS A 41 21.74 -19.72 -6.56
C CYS A 41 22.32 -20.86 -5.71
N PRO A 42 22.50 -22.09 -6.28
CA PRO A 42 22.87 -23.26 -5.49
C PRO A 42 24.33 -23.26 -5.03
N VAL A 43 25.17 -22.45 -5.64
CA VAL A 43 26.62 -22.40 -5.40
C VAL A 43 27.08 -21.15 -4.64
N GLY A 44 26.15 -20.28 -4.24
CA GLY A 44 26.49 -19.06 -3.50
C GLY A 44 27.31 -18.03 -4.31
N ALA A 45 27.22 -18.05 -5.63
CA ALA A 45 27.85 -17.05 -6.50
C ALA A 45 27.14 -15.70 -6.39
N LEU A 46 25.80 -15.73 -6.23
CA LEU A 46 24.98 -14.56 -5.94
C LEU A 46 24.71 -14.51 -4.44
N THR A 47 25.00 -13.38 -3.81
CA THR A 47 24.89 -13.20 -2.37
C THR A 47 24.25 -11.86 -2.02
N SER A 48 23.55 -11.82 -0.89
CA SER A 48 23.06 -10.57 -0.35
C SER A 48 24.22 -9.69 0.11
N LYS A 49 24.36 -8.51 -0.51
CA LYS A 49 25.44 -7.57 -0.18
C LYS A 49 25.39 -7.10 1.29
N PRO A 50 24.23 -6.72 1.85
CA PRO A 50 24.13 -6.33 3.26
C PRO A 50 24.40 -7.48 4.24
N PHE A 51 24.02 -8.71 3.86
CA PHE A 51 24.19 -9.86 4.74
C PHE A 51 25.57 -10.50 4.65
N ARG A 52 26.32 -10.29 3.56
CA ARG A 52 27.62 -10.94 3.32
C ARG A 52 28.58 -10.70 4.48
N TYR A 53 29.17 -11.79 5.02
CA TYR A 53 30.09 -11.80 6.16
C TYR A 53 29.48 -11.45 7.52
N SER A 54 28.16 -11.25 7.65
CA SER A 54 27.53 -10.83 8.92
C SER A 54 27.26 -11.99 9.88
N ALA A 55 26.89 -13.17 9.37
CA ALA A 55 26.60 -14.36 10.17
C ALA A 55 26.63 -15.64 9.34
N ARG A 56 26.71 -16.79 10.03
CA ARG A 56 26.51 -18.12 9.45
C ARG A 56 25.05 -18.53 9.63
N THR A 57 24.54 -19.39 8.72
CA THR A 57 23.13 -19.79 8.73
C THR A 57 22.68 -20.43 10.05
N TRP A 58 23.55 -21.22 10.69
CA TRP A 58 23.22 -21.89 11.96
C TRP A 58 23.25 -20.96 13.19
N GLU A 59 23.75 -19.75 13.06
CA GLU A 59 23.73 -18.75 14.12
C GLU A 59 22.43 -17.95 14.16
N LEU A 60 21.56 -18.14 13.15
CA LEU A 60 20.38 -17.33 12.93
C LEU A 60 19.12 -18.00 13.48
N THR A 61 18.40 -17.29 14.32
CA THR A 61 17.04 -17.64 14.71
C THR A 61 16.07 -17.21 13.61
N ARG A 62 15.07 -18.04 13.29
CA ARG A 62 14.05 -17.79 12.28
C ARG A 62 12.75 -17.39 12.95
N ARG A 63 12.14 -16.28 12.52
CA ARG A 63 10.85 -15.79 12.99
C ARG A 63 9.94 -15.56 11.78
N ARG A 64 8.73 -16.12 11.81
CA ARG A 64 7.72 -15.87 10.78
C ARG A 64 7.11 -14.49 11.00
N SER A 65 6.85 -13.77 9.90
CA SER A 65 6.20 -12.46 9.90
C SER A 65 5.47 -12.25 8.58
N VAL A 66 4.85 -11.09 8.44
CA VAL A 66 4.13 -10.64 7.23
C VAL A 66 4.69 -9.28 6.83
N ALA A 67 4.93 -9.09 5.53
CA ALA A 67 5.47 -7.84 5.00
C ALA A 67 4.39 -6.74 4.98
N PRO A 68 4.71 -5.50 5.40
CA PRO A 68 3.75 -4.40 5.43
C PRO A 68 3.74 -3.53 4.16
N HIS A 69 4.66 -3.77 3.21
CA HIS A 69 5.04 -2.76 2.20
C HIS A 69 4.10 -2.67 1.00
N ASP A 70 3.23 -3.66 0.78
CA ASP A 70 2.13 -3.60 -0.17
C ASP A 70 0.90 -4.35 0.35
N SER A 71 -0.18 -4.33 -0.40
CA SER A 71 -1.45 -4.92 0.01
C SER A 71 -1.51 -6.44 -0.09
N LEU A 72 -0.49 -7.09 -0.66
CA LEU A 72 -0.46 -8.54 -0.80
C LEU A 72 -0.27 -9.23 0.57
N GLY A 73 0.51 -8.61 1.46
CA GLY A 73 0.85 -9.18 2.75
C GLY A 73 1.72 -10.42 2.61
N SER A 74 2.84 -10.31 1.90
CA SER A 74 3.77 -11.41 1.63
C SER A 74 4.25 -12.06 2.91
N ASN A 75 4.26 -13.40 2.93
CA ASN A 75 4.76 -14.17 4.07
C ASN A 75 6.28 -14.20 4.04
N ILE A 76 6.91 -13.86 5.17
CA ILE A 76 8.35 -13.70 5.28
C ILE A 76 8.93 -14.44 6.50
N VAL A 77 10.22 -14.73 6.42
CA VAL A 77 11.05 -15.19 7.54
C VAL A 77 12.07 -14.12 7.85
N VAL A 78 11.96 -13.52 9.02
CA VAL A 78 12.98 -12.62 9.58
C VAL A 78 14.04 -13.46 10.28
N GLN A 79 15.28 -13.32 9.85
CA GLN A 79 16.43 -14.02 10.46
C GLN A 79 17.21 -13.09 11.37
N VAL A 80 17.36 -13.52 12.62
CA VAL A 80 17.85 -12.70 13.75
C VAL A 80 19.09 -13.31 14.35
N LYS A 81 20.06 -12.47 14.72
CA LYS A 81 21.22 -12.82 15.56
C LYS A 81 21.45 -11.71 16.59
N HIS A 82 21.55 -12.07 17.87
CA HIS A 82 21.77 -11.16 18.99
C HIS A 82 20.78 -9.99 19.00
N ASP A 83 19.49 -10.32 18.86
CA ASP A 83 18.38 -9.35 18.84
C ASP A 83 18.44 -8.30 17.72
N ARG A 84 19.15 -8.61 16.63
CA ARG A 84 19.25 -7.78 15.42
C ARG A 84 18.80 -8.55 14.21
N VAL A 85 18.00 -7.92 13.37
CA VAL A 85 17.63 -8.46 12.06
C VAL A 85 18.87 -8.52 11.18
N LYS A 86 19.13 -9.66 10.55
CA LYS A 86 20.28 -9.86 9.67
C LYS A 86 19.87 -9.99 8.20
N ARG A 87 18.72 -10.58 7.93
CA ARG A 87 18.11 -10.64 6.60
C ARG A 87 16.66 -11.06 6.69
N VAL A 88 15.93 -10.79 5.61
CA VAL A 88 14.57 -11.24 5.38
C VAL A 88 14.56 -12.19 4.18
N LEU A 89 13.84 -13.29 4.30
CA LEU A 89 13.67 -14.32 3.28
C LEU A 89 12.20 -14.60 3.04
N PRO A 90 11.81 -15.16 1.87
CA PRO A 90 10.46 -15.62 1.68
C PRO A 90 10.09 -16.75 2.63
N PHE A 91 8.84 -16.77 3.05
CA PHE A 91 8.19 -17.95 3.63
C PHE A 91 7.12 -18.41 2.65
N GLU A 92 7.23 -19.68 2.23
CA GLU A 92 6.37 -20.28 1.22
C GLU A 92 4.89 -20.23 1.62
N ASN A 93 4.08 -19.65 0.75
CA ASN A 93 2.61 -19.64 0.83
C ASN A 93 2.03 -19.54 -0.58
N GLU A 94 1.64 -20.68 -1.13
CA GLU A 94 1.14 -20.80 -2.50
C GLU A 94 -0.05 -19.88 -2.81
N SER A 95 -0.92 -19.64 -1.81
CA SER A 95 -2.10 -18.78 -2.00
C SER A 95 -1.78 -17.28 -2.00
N VAL A 96 -0.60 -16.85 -1.54
CA VAL A 96 -0.27 -15.41 -1.42
C VAL A 96 0.95 -15.06 -2.26
N ASN A 97 2.13 -15.45 -1.82
CA ASN A 97 3.42 -15.05 -2.42
C ASN A 97 4.21 -16.21 -3.02
N GLU A 98 3.62 -17.40 -3.12
CA GLU A 98 4.32 -18.62 -3.54
C GLU A 98 5.61 -18.80 -2.70
N CYS A 99 6.76 -18.86 -3.34
CA CYS A 99 8.07 -18.91 -2.66
C CYS A 99 8.91 -17.63 -2.88
N TRP A 100 8.28 -16.52 -3.27
CA TRP A 100 8.96 -15.28 -3.67
C TRP A 100 8.70 -14.14 -2.69
N ILE A 101 9.60 -13.15 -2.65
CA ILE A 101 9.38 -11.82 -2.04
C ILE A 101 9.93 -10.72 -2.94
N SER A 102 9.38 -9.51 -2.80
CA SER A 102 9.90 -8.34 -3.48
C SER A 102 11.26 -7.90 -2.88
N ASP A 103 12.04 -7.16 -3.66
CA ASP A 103 13.30 -6.59 -3.16
C ASP A 103 13.04 -5.54 -2.07
N ARG A 104 11.89 -4.86 -2.13
CA ARG A 104 11.43 -3.96 -1.08
C ARG A 104 11.24 -4.72 0.24
N ASP A 105 10.54 -5.85 0.24
CA ASP A 105 10.34 -6.68 1.42
C ASP A 105 11.65 -7.28 1.94
N ARG A 106 12.55 -7.63 1.02
CA ARG A 106 13.83 -8.27 1.32
C ARG A 106 14.81 -7.34 2.02
N PHE A 107 14.86 -6.07 1.63
CA PHE A 107 15.91 -5.13 2.04
C PHE A 107 15.45 -4.00 2.95
N SER A 108 14.15 -3.81 3.16
CA SER A 108 13.59 -2.76 4.02
C SER A 108 14.12 -2.79 5.47
N TYR A 109 14.55 -3.96 5.95
CA TYR A 109 15.13 -4.10 7.29
C TYR A 109 16.40 -3.28 7.50
N GLU A 110 17.08 -2.84 6.44
CA GLU A 110 18.28 -2.00 6.57
C GLU A 110 17.95 -0.64 7.24
N GLY A 111 16.73 -0.15 7.09
CA GLY A 111 16.25 1.05 7.78
C GLY A 111 16.13 0.92 9.30
N LEU A 112 16.11 -0.28 9.85
CA LEU A 112 15.98 -0.49 11.30
C LEU A 112 17.16 0.05 12.10
N GLU A 113 18.34 0.14 11.50
CA GLU A 113 19.56 0.65 12.11
C GLU A 113 19.93 2.07 11.59
N ALA A 114 18.96 2.81 11.03
CA ALA A 114 19.17 4.16 10.56
C ALA A 114 19.52 5.13 11.73
N ALA A 115 20.29 6.14 11.42
CA ALA A 115 20.80 7.08 12.45
C ALA A 115 19.71 7.96 13.10
N ASP A 116 18.60 8.16 12.40
CA ASP A 116 17.42 8.91 12.84
C ASP A 116 16.39 8.03 13.57
N ARG A 117 16.74 6.77 13.89
CA ARG A 117 15.89 5.88 14.65
C ARG A 117 15.56 6.45 16.02
N LEU A 118 14.26 6.70 16.26
CA LEU A 118 13.78 7.21 17.55
C LEU A 118 13.71 6.07 18.58
N GLN A 119 14.40 6.24 19.72
CA GLN A 119 14.48 5.22 20.78
C GLN A 119 13.90 5.70 22.11
N VAL A 120 13.82 7.01 22.33
CA VAL A 120 13.27 7.64 23.52
C VAL A 120 12.29 8.73 23.13
N PRO A 121 11.27 9.01 23.96
CA PRO A 121 10.38 10.14 23.72
C PRO A 121 11.14 11.47 23.67
N MET A 122 10.69 12.38 22.82
CA MET A 122 11.25 13.72 22.71
C MET A 122 10.13 14.77 22.77
N ILE A 123 10.37 15.86 23.49
CA ILE A 123 9.46 17.01 23.59
C ILE A 123 10.20 18.26 23.16
N LYS A 124 9.53 19.10 22.37
CA LYS A 124 10.06 20.41 21.94
C LYS A 124 9.74 21.48 23.01
N GLN A 125 10.77 22.03 23.59
CA GLN A 125 10.66 23.11 24.59
C GLN A 125 11.52 24.29 24.15
N ASP A 126 10.94 25.48 24.13
CA ASP A 126 11.63 26.69 23.68
C ASP A 126 12.27 26.52 22.27
N ASN A 127 11.60 25.81 21.41
CA ASN A 127 12.06 25.44 20.05
C ASN A 127 13.29 24.53 20.00
N GLU A 128 13.66 23.89 21.12
CA GLU A 128 14.71 22.88 21.21
C GLU A 128 14.14 21.51 21.56
N TRP A 129 14.62 20.48 20.89
CA TRP A 129 14.26 19.09 21.18
C TRP A 129 15.01 18.57 22.39
N ARG A 130 14.30 17.97 23.34
CA ARG A 130 14.84 17.35 24.55
C ARG A 130 14.29 15.95 24.73
N GLU A 131 15.18 15.03 25.07
CA GLU A 131 14.75 13.68 25.47
C GLU A 131 13.92 13.76 26.76
N ALA A 132 12.87 12.95 26.84
CA ALA A 132 11.96 12.89 27.96
C ALA A 132 11.72 11.45 28.41
N SER A 133 11.35 11.27 29.68
CA SER A 133 10.83 9.97 30.13
C SER A 133 9.44 9.72 29.54
N TRP A 134 9.04 8.44 29.44
CA TRP A 134 7.69 8.10 29.03
C TRP A 134 6.61 8.74 29.90
N GLU A 135 6.82 8.80 31.21
CA GLU A 135 5.90 9.47 32.16
C GLU A 135 5.73 10.94 31.79
N SER A 136 6.83 11.68 31.62
CA SER A 136 6.78 13.11 31.27
C SER A 136 6.16 13.35 29.90
N ALA A 137 6.44 12.47 28.91
CA ALA A 137 5.90 12.60 27.57
C ALA A 137 4.39 12.31 27.54
N LEU A 138 3.92 11.28 28.26
CA LEU A 138 2.49 10.95 28.35
C LEU A 138 1.73 12.01 29.13
N ASP A 139 2.31 12.58 30.20
CA ASP A 139 1.75 13.72 30.91
C ASP A 139 1.58 14.94 30.00
N TYR A 140 2.61 15.26 29.21
CA TYR A 140 2.53 16.33 28.21
C TYR A 140 1.38 16.08 27.22
N VAL A 141 1.31 14.89 26.61
CA VAL A 141 0.28 14.53 25.64
C VAL A 141 -1.13 14.63 26.26
N THR A 142 -1.30 14.05 27.46
CA THR A 142 -2.59 14.03 28.15
C THR A 142 -3.08 15.44 28.47
N HIS A 143 -2.19 16.28 29.02
CA HIS A 143 -2.53 17.66 29.36
C HIS A 143 -2.82 18.50 28.09
N ALA A 144 -2.01 18.36 27.04
CA ALA A 144 -2.21 19.11 25.80
C ALA A 144 -3.56 18.77 25.14
N LEU A 145 -3.90 17.47 25.02
CA LEU A 145 -5.16 17.04 24.44
C LEU A 145 -6.38 17.44 25.29
N ALA A 146 -6.27 17.29 26.64
CA ALA A 146 -7.32 17.71 27.56
C ALA A 146 -7.58 19.21 27.52
N ASP A 147 -6.52 20.03 27.51
CA ASP A 147 -6.62 21.49 27.43
C ASP A 147 -7.28 21.95 26.13
N ILE A 148 -6.89 21.34 24.98
CA ILE A 148 -7.49 21.62 23.68
C ILE A 148 -8.97 21.18 23.65
N ALA A 149 -9.28 19.98 24.13
CA ALA A 149 -10.67 19.52 24.18
C ALA A 149 -11.55 20.40 25.07
N GLN A 150 -11.02 20.90 26.20
CA GLN A 150 -11.73 21.81 27.09
C GLN A 150 -11.97 23.20 26.48
N LYS A 151 -10.98 23.75 25.78
CA LYS A 151 -11.03 25.11 25.23
C LYS A 151 -11.75 25.20 23.89
N HIS A 152 -11.60 24.19 23.05
CA HIS A 152 -12.01 24.23 21.64
C HIS A 152 -12.99 23.12 21.24
N GLY A 153 -13.32 22.20 22.16
CA GLY A 153 -14.11 21.00 21.87
C GLY A 153 -13.25 19.83 21.38
N ALA A 154 -13.70 18.62 21.66
CA ALA A 154 -12.96 17.39 21.27
C ALA A 154 -12.84 17.25 19.74
N GLU A 155 -13.80 17.75 18.98
CA GLU A 155 -13.81 17.79 17.52
C GLU A 155 -12.67 18.64 16.92
N SER A 156 -11.97 19.43 17.73
CA SER A 156 -10.76 20.17 17.31
C SER A 156 -9.50 19.29 17.26
N ILE A 157 -9.60 18.02 17.68
CA ILE A 157 -8.52 17.03 17.62
C ILE A 157 -8.72 16.12 16.43
N GLY A 158 -7.66 15.83 15.68
CA GLY A 158 -7.65 14.91 14.55
C GLY A 158 -6.54 13.86 14.67
N MET A 159 -6.75 12.67 14.10
CA MET A 159 -5.74 11.61 14.05
C MET A 159 -5.58 11.08 12.64
N LEU A 160 -4.33 10.95 12.20
CA LEU A 160 -3.96 10.36 10.92
C LEU A 160 -3.10 9.12 11.17
N LEU A 161 -3.47 8.01 10.53
CA LEU A 161 -2.86 6.70 10.73
C LEU A 161 -2.27 6.17 9.43
N SER A 162 -1.13 5.49 9.52
CA SER A 162 -0.56 4.80 8.36
C SER A 162 -1.37 3.57 7.98
N PRO A 163 -1.63 3.31 6.69
CA PRO A 163 -2.24 2.06 6.24
C PRO A 163 -1.31 0.83 6.40
N THR A 164 -0.05 1.04 6.80
CA THR A 164 0.89 -0.05 7.19
C THR A 164 0.82 -0.41 8.66
N SER A 165 0.04 0.34 9.47
CA SER A 165 -0.20 0.02 10.88
C SER A 165 -0.93 -1.31 11.03
N THR A 166 -0.72 -1.99 12.15
CA THR A 166 -1.45 -3.23 12.45
C THR A 166 -2.95 -2.98 12.61
N LEU A 167 -3.76 -4.01 12.43
CA LEU A 167 -5.22 -3.93 12.62
C LEU A 167 -5.57 -3.43 14.03
N GLU A 168 -4.79 -3.88 15.02
CA GLU A 168 -4.93 -3.49 16.41
C GLU A 168 -4.64 -2.02 16.64
N GLU A 169 -3.57 -1.47 16.04
CA GLU A 169 -3.21 -0.05 16.11
C GLU A 169 -4.27 0.83 15.44
N LEU A 170 -4.76 0.42 14.27
CA LEU A 170 -5.83 1.12 13.56
C LEU A 170 -7.13 1.15 14.39
N TYR A 171 -7.51 0.01 15.00
CA TYR A 171 -8.66 -0.06 15.88
C TYR A 171 -8.50 0.79 17.13
N LEU A 172 -7.36 0.70 17.81
CA LEU A 172 -7.08 1.46 19.02
C LEU A 172 -7.01 2.98 18.73
N GLY A 173 -6.47 3.40 17.60
CA GLY A 173 -6.48 4.79 17.17
C GLY A 173 -7.90 5.33 17.03
N GLY A 174 -8.78 4.62 16.32
CA GLY A 174 -10.19 4.96 16.20
C GLY A 174 -10.92 4.97 17.54
N ALA A 175 -10.66 3.98 18.40
CA ALA A 175 -11.25 3.88 19.74
C ALA A 175 -10.79 5.03 20.66
N LEU A 176 -9.51 5.39 20.60
CA LEU A 176 -8.96 6.53 21.35
C LEU A 176 -9.66 7.83 20.95
N MET A 177 -9.77 8.11 19.67
CA MET A 177 -10.39 9.34 19.17
C MET A 177 -11.85 9.44 19.60
N ARG A 178 -12.62 8.36 19.46
CA ARG A 178 -14.02 8.30 19.93
C ARG A 178 -14.13 8.41 21.44
N GLY A 179 -13.19 7.83 22.17
CA GLY A 179 -13.10 7.97 23.63
C GLY A 179 -12.82 9.41 24.08
N LEU A 180 -12.07 10.19 23.27
CA LEU A 180 -11.88 11.63 23.48
C LEU A 180 -13.09 12.47 23.05
N GLY A 181 -14.04 11.89 22.31
CA GLY A 181 -15.21 12.59 21.77
C GLY A 181 -15.01 13.17 20.38
N SER A 182 -14.01 12.70 19.61
CA SER A 182 -13.76 13.10 18.22
C SER A 182 -13.94 11.92 17.26
N GLU A 183 -14.57 12.17 16.13
CA GLU A 183 -14.67 11.23 14.99
C GLU A 183 -13.65 11.55 13.87
N ASN A 184 -12.75 12.50 14.08
CA ASN A 184 -11.77 12.95 13.10
C ASN A 184 -10.57 11.99 13.08
N VAL A 185 -10.74 10.85 12.47
CA VAL A 185 -9.69 9.83 12.30
C VAL A 185 -9.71 9.32 10.87
N ASP A 186 -8.57 9.25 10.21
CA ASP A 186 -8.48 8.67 8.86
C ASP A 186 -7.12 8.00 8.63
N PHE A 187 -7.12 6.89 7.86
CA PHE A 187 -5.92 6.18 7.42
C PHE A 187 -5.72 6.26 5.89
N ARG A 188 -6.69 6.82 5.15
CA ARG A 188 -6.71 6.89 3.68
C ARG A 188 -5.96 8.13 3.19
N LEU A 189 -4.68 8.21 3.52
CA LEU A 189 -3.86 9.42 3.40
C LEU A 189 -3.68 9.92 1.96
N ARG A 190 -3.76 9.01 0.99
CA ARG A 190 -3.57 9.33 -0.43
C ARG A 190 -4.87 9.44 -1.23
N GLN A 191 -6.00 9.14 -0.63
CA GLN A 191 -7.30 9.35 -1.26
C GLN A 191 -7.62 10.84 -1.32
N THR A 192 -8.14 11.31 -2.47
CA THR A 192 -8.41 12.73 -2.71
C THR A 192 -9.90 13.04 -2.88
N ASP A 193 -10.72 12.04 -3.15
CA ASP A 193 -12.18 12.18 -3.33
C ASP A 193 -12.93 11.19 -2.43
N PHE A 194 -13.72 11.71 -1.54
CA PHE A 194 -14.51 10.98 -0.54
C PHE A 194 -16.03 11.03 -0.82
N SER A 195 -16.42 11.50 -2.00
CA SER A 195 -17.82 11.74 -2.39
C SER A 195 -18.72 10.50 -2.29
N ILE A 196 -18.12 9.30 -2.41
CA ILE A 196 -18.89 8.04 -2.35
C ILE A 196 -18.97 7.42 -0.94
N ASP A 197 -18.32 7.96 0.06
CA ASP A 197 -18.26 7.35 1.38
C ASP A 197 -19.64 7.09 1.98
N ALA A 198 -20.57 8.03 1.78
CA ALA A 198 -21.95 7.90 2.27
C ALA A 198 -22.75 6.77 1.57
N SER A 199 -22.36 6.38 0.36
CA SER A 199 -23.05 5.35 -0.44
C SER A 199 -22.26 4.04 -0.54
N ARG A 200 -21.06 3.97 0.05
CA ARG A 200 -20.19 2.81 -0.03
C ARG A 200 -20.83 1.61 0.64
N ALA A 201 -20.96 0.52 -0.11
CA ALA A 201 -21.39 -0.77 0.40
C ALA A 201 -20.19 -1.66 0.68
N GLY A 202 -19.97 -2.01 1.96
CA GLY A 202 -18.88 -2.91 2.36
C GLY A 202 -17.50 -2.25 2.38
N VAL A 203 -16.47 -3.08 2.30
CA VAL A 203 -15.05 -2.70 2.37
C VAL A 203 -14.42 -2.86 0.99
N PRO A 204 -13.64 -1.89 0.49
CA PRO A 204 -12.87 -2.07 -0.75
C PRO A 204 -11.83 -3.20 -0.56
N TRP A 205 -11.86 -4.20 -1.43
CA TRP A 205 -10.94 -5.33 -1.46
C TRP A 205 -10.75 -5.83 -2.89
N LEU A 206 -9.88 -6.81 -3.12
CA LEU A 206 -9.53 -7.31 -4.45
C LEU A 206 -10.71 -7.97 -5.20
N GLY A 207 -11.75 -8.39 -4.47
CA GLY A 207 -12.96 -8.98 -5.06
C GLY A 207 -12.90 -10.49 -5.29
N HIS A 208 -11.74 -11.12 -5.10
CA HIS A 208 -11.48 -12.55 -5.27
C HIS A 208 -10.18 -12.95 -4.54
N ALA A 209 -9.89 -14.24 -4.44
CA ALA A 209 -8.64 -14.73 -3.88
C ALA A 209 -7.45 -14.49 -4.83
N ILE A 210 -6.25 -14.28 -4.28
CA ILE A 210 -5.04 -14.00 -5.08
C ILE A 210 -4.70 -15.16 -6.01
N ASP A 211 -4.90 -16.40 -5.60
CA ASP A 211 -4.62 -17.60 -6.39
C ASP A 211 -5.63 -17.84 -7.53
N GLU A 212 -6.78 -17.16 -7.52
CA GLU A 212 -7.73 -17.22 -8.64
C GLU A 212 -7.24 -16.48 -9.89
N VAL A 213 -6.24 -15.59 -9.76
CA VAL A 213 -5.68 -14.80 -10.88
C VAL A 213 -5.25 -15.68 -12.06
N ASP A 214 -4.70 -16.86 -11.78
CA ASP A 214 -4.25 -17.81 -12.80
C ASP A 214 -5.39 -18.41 -13.62
N SER A 215 -6.64 -18.24 -13.20
CA SER A 215 -7.84 -18.78 -13.84
C SER A 215 -8.65 -17.75 -14.63
N PHE A 216 -8.23 -16.51 -14.70
CA PHE A 216 -8.97 -15.48 -15.45
C PHE A 216 -8.74 -15.58 -16.95
N ASP A 217 -9.84 -15.39 -17.71
CA ASP A 217 -9.80 -15.23 -19.16
C ASP A 217 -9.40 -13.79 -19.53
N THR A 218 -9.93 -12.79 -18.80
CA THR A 218 -9.67 -11.37 -19.05
C THR A 218 -9.46 -10.62 -17.75
N LEU A 219 -8.46 -9.74 -17.74
CA LEU A 219 -8.15 -8.85 -16.63
C LEU A 219 -7.97 -7.42 -17.14
N LEU A 220 -8.73 -6.45 -16.60
CA LEU A 220 -8.54 -5.02 -16.82
C LEU A 220 -7.95 -4.37 -15.57
N ILE A 221 -6.80 -3.72 -15.71
CA ILE A 221 -6.12 -3.00 -14.63
C ILE A 221 -6.18 -1.50 -14.92
N ILE A 222 -6.74 -0.73 -14.01
CA ILE A 222 -6.96 0.71 -14.16
C ILE A 222 -6.12 1.46 -13.12
N GLY A 223 -5.23 2.33 -13.56
CA GLY A 223 -4.45 3.22 -12.70
C GLY A 223 -3.51 2.50 -11.74
N SER A 224 -2.84 1.43 -12.19
CA SER A 224 -1.75 0.78 -11.46
C SER A 224 -0.62 0.39 -12.40
N PHE A 225 0.60 0.57 -11.95
CA PHE A 225 1.77 -0.09 -12.51
C PHE A 225 2.19 -1.23 -11.61
N LEU A 226 1.51 -2.38 -11.74
CA LEU A 226 1.65 -3.53 -10.84
C LEU A 226 3.12 -3.92 -10.58
N ARG A 227 3.96 -3.88 -11.60
CA ARG A 227 5.38 -4.25 -11.47
C ARG A 227 6.09 -3.46 -10.38
N LYS A 228 5.75 -2.18 -10.20
CA LYS A 228 6.33 -1.31 -9.16
C LYS A 228 5.50 -1.28 -7.89
N ASP A 229 4.17 -1.24 -8.02
CA ASP A 229 3.26 -1.15 -6.88
C ASP A 229 3.18 -2.48 -6.12
N HIS A 230 2.99 -3.60 -6.85
CA HIS A 230 2.75 -4.94 -6.32
C HIS A 230 3.54 -6.00 -7.12
N PRO A 231 4.88 -6.09 -6.95
CA PRO A 231 5.75 -6.90 -7.81
C PRO A 231 5.37 -8.38 -7.88
N LEU A 232 4.92 -8.97 -6.76
CA LEU A 232 4.52 -10.39 -6.73
C LEU A 232 3.16 -10.63 -7.39
N LEU A 233 2.21 -9.70 -7.23
CA LEU A 233 0.95 -9.77 -7.96
C LEU A 233 1.19 -9.62 -9.47
N SER A 234 2.14 -8.75 -9.86
CA SER A 234 2.58 -8.61 -11.26
C SER A 234 3.19 -9.91 -11.80
N ALA A 235 4.01 -10.62 -11.01
CA ALA A 235 4.58 -11.90 -11.42
C ALA A 235 3.48 -12.95 -11.65
N ARG A 236 2.46 -13.01 -10.80
CA ARG A 236 1.31 -13.91 -10.94
C ARG A 236 0.46 -13.55 -12.18
N VAL A 237 0.15 -12.26 -12.38
CA VAL A 237 -0.55 -11.80 -13.60
C VAL A 237 0.26 -12.12 -14.86
N ARG A 238 1.59 -11.98 -14.81
CA ARG A 238 2.47 -12.37 -15.89
C ARG A 238 2.37 -13.86 -16.20
N HIS A 239 2.34 -14.71 -15.17
CA HIS A 239 2.14 -16.16 -15.35
C HIS A 239 0.81 -16.43 -16.03
N ALA A 240 -0.28 -15.85 -15.56
CA ALA A 240 -1.60 -15.96 -16.18
C ALA A 240 -1.61 -15.46 -17.64
N ALA A 241 -1.00 -14.31 -17.94
CA ALA A 241 -0.90 -13.76 -19.29
C ALA A 241 -0.13 -14.68 -20.26
N LYS A 242 0.94 -15.33 -19.79
CA LYS A 242 1.67 -16.34 -20.58
C LYS A 242 0.84 -17.58 -20.86
N ASN A 243 -0.13 -17.88 -20.03
CA ASN A 243 -1.03 -19.05 -20.14
C ASN A 243 -2.36 -18.71 -20.82
N GLY A 244 -2.54 -17.47 -21.32
CA GLY A 244 -3.67 -17.13 -22.18
C GLY A 244 -4.62 -16.06 -21.63
N THR A 245 -4.45 -15.58 -20.40
CA THR A 245 -5.24 -14.46 -19.86
C THR A 245 -5.01 -13.19 -20.69
N ALA A 246 -6.08 -12.59 -21.18
CA ALA A 246 -6.07 -11.33 -21.91
C ALA A 246 -5.95 -10.16 -20.93
N VAL A 247 -4.73 -9.62 -20.74
CA VAL A 247 -4.48 -8.50 -19.80
C VAL A 247 -4.60 -7.17 -20.53
N HIS A 248 -5.47 -6.31 -20.04
CA HIS A 248 -5.69 -4.93 -20.50
C HIS A 248 -5.30 -3.93 -19.43
N SER A 249 -4.82 -2.77 -19.83
CA SER A 249 -4.52 -1.68 -18.90
C SER A 249 -5.03 -0.33 -19.37
N LEU A 250 -5.41 0.52 -18.41
CA LEU A 250 -5.70 1.94 -18.59
C LEU A 250 -4.82 2.74 -17.63
N ASN A 251 -3.81 3.45 -18.15
CA ASN A 251 -2.85 4.21 -17.38
C ASN A 251 -2.54 5.57 -18.00
N GLY A 252 -1.91 6.47 -17.22
CA GLY A 252 -1.48 7.79 -17.65
C GLY A 252 -0.22 7.80 -18.51
N VAL A 253 0.58 6.73 -18.44
CA VAL A 253 1.84 6.53 -19.18
C VAL A 253 1.90 5.13 -19.75
N ALA A 254 2.71 4.97 -20.81
CA ALA A 254 3.03 3.66 -21.34
C ALA A 254 4.03 2.96 -20.42
N GLU A 255 3.56 1.94 -19.71
CA GLU A 255 4.36 1.17 -18.76
C GLU A 255 4.97 -0.07 -19.43
N ASP A 256 6.18 -0.42 -19.00
CA ASP A 256 6.80 -1.68 -19.38
C ASP A 256 6.35 -2.81 -18.43
N TRP A 257 5.31 -3.51 -18.84
CA TRP A 257 4.69 -4.58 -18.04
C TRP A 257 5.52 -5.86 -17.98
N LEU A 258 6.48 -6.04 -18.87
CA LEU A 258 7.29 -7.27 -19.01
C LEU A 258 6.45 -8.54 -19.18
N MET A 259 5.23 -8.44 -19.70
CA MET A 259 4.31 -9.53 -19.97
C MET A 259 3.53 -9.29 -21.27
N PRO A 260 2.93 -10.34 -21.89
CA PRO A 260 2.01 -10.16 -22.99
C PRO A 260 0.81 -9.30 -22.56
N MET A 261 0.55 -8.23 -23.29
CA MET A 261 -0.61 -7.35 -23.08
C MET A 261 -1.56 -7.48 -24.26
N ALA A 262 -2.84 -7.75 -23.99
CA ALA A 262 -3.89 -7.77 -25.03
C ALA A 262 -4.27 -6.34 -25.45
N GLY A 263 -4.17 -5.37 -24.54
CA GLY A 263 -4.40 -3.96 -24.85
C GLY A 263 -3.82 -3.02 -23.80
N GLN A 264 -3.29 -1.89 -24.26
CA GLN A 264 -2.82 -0.80 -23.41
C GLN A 264 -3.47 0.50 -23.83
N GLN A 265 -4.28 1.09 -22.96
CA GLN A 265 -4.86 2.40 -23.15
C GLN A 265 -4.02 3.40 -22.35
N VAL A 266 -3.35 4.33 -23.06
CA VAL A 266 -2.57 5.39 -22.46
C VAL A 266 -3.32 6.70 -22.65
N LEU A 267 -3.96 7.18 -21.58
CA LEU A 267 -4.77 8.39 -21.57
C LEU A 267 -4.38 9.28 -20.40
N ALA A 268 -4.39 10.59 -20.63
CA ALA A 268 -4.23 11.54 -19.53
C ALA A 268 -5.27 11.27 -18.42
N PRO A 269 -4.91 11.34 -17.14
CA PRO A 269 -5.80 10.93 -16.04
C PRO A 269 -7.19 11.56 -16.09
N HIS A 270 -7.29 12.84 -16.43
CA HIS A 270 -8.58 13.54 -16.55
C HIS A 270 -9.52 12.96 -17.64
N ARG A 271 -9.03 12.08 -18.53
CA ARG A 271 -9.83 11.40 -19.56
C ARG A 271 -10.26 9.99 -19.16
N TRP A 272 -9.80 9.48 -18.01
CA TRP A 272 -10.11 8.11 -17.59
C TRP A 272 -11.61 7.91 -17.36
N LEU A 273 -12.28 8.84 -16.69
CA LEU A 273 -13.70 8.76 -16.43
C LEU A 273 -14.51 8.75 -17.74
N ASP A 274 -14.20 9.68 -18.68
CA ASP A 274 -14.88 9.75 -19.98
C ASP A 274 -14.74 8.42 -20.74
N HIS A 275 -13.52 7.88 -20.79
CA HIS A 275 -13.26 6.61 -21.48
C HIS A 275 -14.00 5.43 -20.82
N LEU A 276 -14.05 5.35 -19.50
CA LEU A 276 -14.79 4.32 -18.80
C LEU A 276 -16.32 4.45 -19.00
N ILE A 277 -16.85 5.67 -19.13
CA ILE A 277 -18.24 5.90 -19.51
C ILE A 277 -18.50 5.38 -20.94
N GLU A 278 -17.60 5.62 -21.89
CA GLU A 278 -17.67 5.03 -23.22
C GLU A 278 -17.69 3.50 -23.18
N VAL A 279 -16.84 2.88 -22.35
CA VAL A 279 -16.81 1.41 -22.15
C VAL A 279 -18.13 0.91 -21.55
N LEU A 280 -18.69 1.61 -20.55
CA LEU A 280 -19.97 1.28 -19.94
C LEU A 280 -21.11 1.29 -20.98
N VAL A 281 -21.16 2.34 -21.81
CA VAL A 281 -22.15 2.47 -22.89
C VAL A 281 -22.00 1.35 -23.93
N ALA A 282 -20.75 1.04 -24.30
CA ALA A 282 -20.47 -0.07 -25.23
C ALA A 282 -20.93 -1.42 -24.66
N CYS A 283 -20.63 -1.70 -23.38
CA CYS A 283 -21.08 -2.91 -22.69
C CYS A 283 -22.62 -3.01 -22.64
N ALA A 284 -23.32 -1.90 -22.31
CA ALA A 284 -24.78 -1.89 -22.26
C ALA A 284 -25.41 -2.16 -23.62
N ARG A 285 -24.90 -1.53 -24.69
CA ARG A 285 -25.38 -1.75 -26.07
C ARG A 285 -25.13 -3.20 -26.54
N GLN A 286 -23.97 -3.78 -26.24
CA GLN A 286 -23.65 -5.18 -26.57
C GLN A 286 -24.55 -6.18 -25.83
N ALA A 287 -24.85 -5.89 -24.55
CA ALA A 287 -25.74 -6.71 -23.73
C ALA A 287 -27.24 -6.52 -24.07
N GLY A 288 -27.59 -5.60 -25.00
CA GLY A 288 -28.98 -5.25 -25.31
C GLY A 288 -29.73 -4.62 -24.12
N GLN A 289 -29.00 -4.01 -23.18
CA GLN A 289 -29.56 -3.34 -22.01
C GLN A 289 -29.67 -1.83 -22.25
N SER A 290 -30.53 -1.17 -21.46
CA SER A 290 -30.63 0.28 -21.49
C SER A 290 -29.35 0.94 -20.95
N VAL A 291 -28.84 1.92 -21.68
CA VAL A 291 -27.69 2.69 -21.22
C VAL A 291 -28.06 3.45 -19.95
N PRO A 292 -27.24 3.36 -18.87
CA PRO A 292 -27.48 4.11 -17.64
C PRO A 292 -27.56 5.63 -17.89
N GLN A 293 -28.50 6.29 -17.24
CA GLN A 293 -28.57 7.76 -17.31
C GLN A 293 -27.46 8.38 -16.44
N PRO A 294 -26.83 9.49 -16.86
CA PRO A 294 -27.18 10.35 -17.99
C PRO A 294 -26.46 10.04 -19.32
N TYR A 295 -25.87 8.85 -19.50
CA TYR A 295 -24.90 8.56 -20.57
C TYR A 295 -25.51 8.11 -21.91
N GLY A 296 -26.83 8.26 -22.10
CA GLY A 296 -27.54 7.76 -23.29
C GLY A 296 -27.08 8.35 -24.62
N GLU A 297 -26.54 9.58 -24.64
CA GLU A 297 -26.06 10.25 -25.84
C GLU A 297 -24.57 10.03 -26.14
N VAL A 298 -23.83 9.32 -25.25
CA VAL A 298 -22.40 9.07 -25.44
C VAL A 298 -22.17 8.05 -26.55
N GLU A 299 -21.32 8.40 -27.51
CA GLU A 299 -20.89 7.50 -28.58
C GLU A 299 -19.53 6.86 -28.23
N PRO A 300 -19.47 5.52 -28.04
CA PRO A 300 -18.24 4.85 -27.69
C PRO A 300 -17.21 4.90 -28.81
N SER A 301 -15.96 5.18 -28.47
CA SER A 301 -14.80 5.03 -29.37
C SER A 301 -14.57 3.56 -29.73
N GLU A 302 -13.81 3.32 -30.81
CA GLU A 302 -13.43 1.95 -31.20
C GLU A 302 -12.61 1.24 -30.11
N ALA A 303 -11.78 2.00 -29.38
CA ALA A 303 -11.01 1.49 -28.25
C ALA A 303 -11.94 1.02 -27.10
N ALA A 304 -12.97 1.81 -26.79
CA ALA A 304 -13.97 1.45 -25.77
C ALA A 304 -14.80 0.22 -26.19
N LYS A 305 -15.19 0.13 -27.48
CA LYS A 305 -15.92 -1.03 -28.02
C LYS A 305 -15.07 -2.30 -27.95
N ALA A 306 -13.79 -2.21 -28.31
CA ALA A 306 -12.86 -3.34 -28.24
C ALA A 306 -12.70 -3.84 -26.80
N LEU A 307 -12.54 -2.93 -25.82
CA LEU A 307 -12.45 -3.28 -24.42
C LEU A 307 -13.76 -3.89 -23.89
N ALA A 308 -14.91 -3.34 -24.28
CA ALA A 308 -16.21 -3.90 -23.93
C ALA A 308 -16.38 -5.33 -24.45
N THR A 309 -15.92 -5.61 -25.68
CA THR A 309 -15.93 -6.96 -26.25
C THR A 309 -15.04 -7.90 -25.44
N ALA A 310 -13.81 -7.48 -25.10
CA ALA A 310 -12.92 -8.29 -24.28
C ALA A 310 -13.50 -8.59 -22.88
N LEU A 311 -14.20 -7.64 -22.28
CA LEU A 311 -14.89 -7.82 -20.99
C LEU A 311 -16.17 -8.67 -21.08
N ALA A 312 -16.70 -8.92 -22.29
CA ALA A 312 -17.82 -9.82 -22.53
C ALA A 312 -17.39 -11.25 -22.86
N GLU A 313 -16.14 -11.45 -23.29
CA GLU A 313 -15.58 -12.75 -23.64
C GLU A 313 -15.03 -13.50 -22.43
N GLY A 314 -15.18 -14.84 -22.43
CA GLY A 314 -14.75 -15.71 -21.35
C GLY A 314 -15.72 -15.82 -20.18
N GLU A 315 -15.42 -16.68 -19.24
CA GLU A 315 -16.26 -16.95 -18.06
C GLU A 315 -15.76 -16.20 -16.82
N LYS A 316 -14.43 -16.18 -16.62
CA LYS A 316 -13.79 -15.57 -15.44
C LYS A 316 -13.06 -14.29 -15.82
N ARG A 317 -13.55 -13.18 -15.35
CA ARG A 317 -13.04 -11.85 -15.70
C ARG A 317 -12.94 -10.97 -14.47
N ALA A 318 -11.95 -10.05 -14.44
CA ALA A 318 -11.78 -9.12 -13.34
C ALA A 318 -11.47 -7.70 -13.82
N ILE A 319 -11.91 -6.71 -13.05
CA ILE A 319 -11.55 -5.29 -13.17
C ILE A 319 -10.92 -4.87 -11.87
N TRP A 320 -9.67 -4.39 -11.91
CA TRP A 320 -8.96 -3.90 -10.75
C TRP A 320 -8.68 -2.40 -10.82
N LEU A 321 -8.95 -1.72 -9.73
CA LEU A 321 -8.55 -0.34 -9.53
C LEU A 321 -7.27 -0.28 -8.70
N GLY A 322 -6.27 0.42 -9.22
CA GLY A 322 -4.98 0.63 -8.55
C GLY A 322 -4.87 1.97 -7.82
N ASN A 323 -3.67 2.23 -7.30
CA ASN A 323 -3.38 3.37 -6.43
C ASN A 323 -3.62 4.73 -7.12
N ALA A 324 -3.33 4.85 -8.43
CA ALA A 324 -3.56 6.11 -9.15
C ALA A 324 -5.05 6.45 -9.31
N VAL A 325 -5.95 5.45 -9.26
CA VAL A 325 -7.40 5.71 -9.20
C VAL A 325 -7.81 6.24 -7.84
N VAL A 326 -7.27 5.68 -6.75
CA VAL A 326 -7.53 6.16 -5.38
C VAL A 326 -7.10 7.61 -5.20
N GLN A 327 -5.99 7.98 -5.83
CA GLN A 327 -5.43 9.34 -5.82
C GLN A 327 -6.10 10.29 -6.84
N HIS A 328 -7.06 9.79 -7.64
CA HIS A 328 -7.68 10.60 -8.68
C HIS A 328 -8.75 11.55 -8.10
N PRO A 329 -8.82 12.84 -8.55
CA PRO A 329 -9.81 13.79 -8.06
C PRO A 329 -11.28 13.40 -8.32
N GLN A 330 -11.52 12.44 -9.20
CA GLN A 330 -12.84 11.86 -9.50
C GLN A 330 -12.88 10.37 -9.14
N HIS A 331 -12.17 9.97 -8.08
CA HIS A 331 -12.10 8.59 -7.61
C HIS A 331 -13.49 7.96 -7.46
N GLY A 332 -14.42 8.67 -6.81
CA GLY A 332 -15.77 8.17 -6.58
C GLY A 332 -16.54 7.86 -7.87
N ALA A 333 -16.47 8.75 -8.86
CA ALA A 333 -17.12 8.55 -10.15
C ALA A 333 -16.48 7.40 -10.95
N ILE A 334 -15.14 7.31 -10.97
CA ILE A 334 -14.43 6.21 -11.64
C ILE A 334 -14.82 4.87 -11.02
N LEU A 335 -14.85 4.79 -9.69
CA LEU A 335 -15.24 3.58 -8.96
C LEU A 335 -16.66 3.16 -9.27
N GLN A 336 -17.62 4.09 -9.25
CA GLN A 336 -19.03 3.81 -9.59
C GLN A 336 -19.19 3.30 -11.02
N VAL A 337 -18.52 3.93 -12.00
CA VAL A 337 -18.59 3.52 -13.40
C VAL A 337 -17.94 2.14 -13.59
N ALA A 338 -16.80 1.89 -12.98
CA ALA A 338 -16.13 0.58 -13.05
C ALA A 338 -16.96 -0.52 -12.39
N GLN A 339 -17.62 -0.26 -11.26
CA GLN A 339 -18.58 -1.18 -10.64
C GLN A 339 -19.79 -1.43 -11.54
N ALA A 340 -20.31 -0.41 -12.20
CA ALA A 340 -21.43 -0.57 -13.15
C ALA A 340 -21.03 -1.43 -14.35
N ILE A 341 -19.81 -1.27 -14.90
CA ILE A 341 -19.29 -2.13 -15.95
C ILE A 341 -19.21 -3.57 -15.44
N ALA A 342 -18.65 -3.79 -14.25
CA ALA A 342 -18.49 -5.11 -13.66
C ALA A 342 -19.85 -5.81 -13.43
N GLN A 343 -20.83 -5.10 -12.90
CA GLN A 343 -22.20 -5.61 -12.70
C GLN A 343 -22.86 -6.00 -14.04
N LEU A 344 -22.72 -5.12 -15.05
CA LEU A 344 -23.32 -5.32 -16.38
C LEU A 344 -22.72 -6.52 -17.11
N THR A 345 -21.41 -6.73 -16.95
CA THR A 345 -20.67 -7.81 -17.62
C THR A 345 -20.54 -9.09 -16.79
N GLY A 346 -20.96 -9.07 -15.52
CA GLY A 346 -20.73 -10.19 -14.59
C GLY A 346 -19.26 -10.41 -14.24
N THR A 347 -18.45 -9.36 -14.27
CA THR A 347 -17.01 -9.38 -14.01
C THR A 347 -16.73 -9.17 -12.52
N HIS A 348 -15.73 -9.85 -11.96
CA HIS A 348 -15.25 -9.56 -10.61
C HIS A 348 -14.71 -8.12 -10.55
N PHE A 349 -15.02 -7.43 -9.48
CA PHE A 349 -14.56 -6.06 -9.27
C PHE A 349 -13.72 -5.97 -8.02
N GLY A 350 -12.55 -5.33 -8.10
CA GLY A 350 -11.66 -5.19 -6.97
C GLY A 350 -10.87 -3.88 -6.92
N VAL A 351 -10.43 -3.55 -5.71
CA VAL A 351 -9.49 -2.48 -5.41
C VAL A 351 -8.25 -3.13 -4.81
N ILE A 352 -7.08 -2.86 -5.39
CA ILE A 352 -5.84 -3.53 -4.98
C ILE A 352 -5.39 -3.04 -3.59
N GLY A 353 -5.53 -1.75 -3.30
CA GLY A 353 -5.02 -1.13 -2.08
C GLY A 353 -3.52 -0.84 -2.13
N GLU A 354 -3.02 0.02 -1.27
CA GLU A 354 -1.62 0.47 -1.30
C GLU A 354 -0.71 -0.24 -0.28
N ALA A 355 -1.26 -0.70 0.83
CA ALA A 355 -0.50 -1.23 1.97
C ALA A 355 -1.17 -2.46 2.57
N SER A 356 -0.44 -3.16 3.42
CA SER A 356 -0.82 -4.44 4.01
C SER A 356 -2.15 -4.42 4.78
N ASN A 357 -2.58 -3.26 5.24
CA ASN A 357 -3.82 -3.09 6.00
C ASN A 357 -4.81 -2.11 5.37
N SER A 358 -4.70 -1.88 4.05
CA SER A 358 -5.69 -1.05 3.34
C SER A 358 -7.12 -1.57 3.49
N VAL A 359 -7.32 -2.90 3.56
CA VAL A 359 -8.61 -3.52 3.88
C VAL A 359 -8.89 -3.45 5.37
N GLY A 360 -7.89 -3.75 6.21
CA GLY A 360 -8.00 -3.78 7.67
C GLY A 360 -8.41 -2.45 8.28
N GLY A 361 -7.95 -1.32 7.73
CA GLY A 361 -8.32 0.01 8.20
C GLY A 361 -9.83 0.30 8.11
N TYR A 362 -10.48 -0.18 7.05
CA TYR A 362 -11.95 -0.12 6.95
C TYR A 362 -12.63 -1.03 7.97
N LEU A 363 -12.12 -2.24 8.17
CA LEU A 363 -12.66 -3.19 9.16
C LEU A 363 -12.48 -2.71 10.60
N ALA A 364 -11.34 -2.07 10.88
CA ALA A 364 -11.04 -1.43 12.16
C ALA A 364 -11.84 -0.13 12.39
N THR A 365 -12.59 0.33 11.39
CA THR A 365 -13.28 1.63 11.44
C THR A 365 -12.34 2.81 11.77
N ALA A 366 -11.10 2.77 11.26
CA ALA A 366 -10.10 3.84 11.43
C ALA A 366 -10.36 5.02 10.46
N LEU A 367 -11.61 5.39 10.31
CA LEU A 367 -12.11 6.44 9.41
C LEU A 367 -13.38 7.07 10.00
N PRO A 368 -13.79 8.26 9.54
CA PRO A 368 -15.01 8.89 10.00
C PRO A 368 -16.22 7.97 9.80
N VAL A 369 -17.07 7.86 10.82
CA VAL A 369 -18.30 7.07 10.73
C VAL A 369 -19.30 7.79 9.82
N VAL A 370 -19.89 7.07 8.89
CA VAL A 370 -20.90 7.63 7.98
C VAL A 370 -22.05 8.24 8.77
N GLY A 371 -22.38 9.51 8.49
CA GLY A 371 -23.44 10.26 9.18
C GLY A 371 -22.99 10.92 10.50
N SER A 372 -21.74 10.74 10.93
CA SER A 372 -21.16 11.52 12.03
C SER A 372 -20.67 12.89 11.53
N SER A 373 -20.21 13.73 12.48
CA SER A 373 -19.54 15.00 12.17
C SER A 373 -18.05 14.84 11.92
N GLY A 374 -17.54 13.61 11.82
CA GLY A 374 -16.13 13.31 11.60
C GLY A 374 -15.65 13.79 10.23
N LEU A 375 -14.42 14.26 10.19
CA LEU A 375 -13.76 14.77 8.99
C LEU A 375 -12.76 13.74 8.45
N ASP A 376 -12.77 13.53 7.13
CA ASP A 376 -11.72 12.80 6.43
C ASP A 376 -10.40 13.61 6.37
N VAL A 377 -9.33 13.00 5.87
CA VAL A 377 -8.02 13.64 5.80
C VAL A 377 -8.05 14.95 5.00
N VAL A 378 -8.74 15.00 3.87
CA VAL A 378 -8.83 16.21 3.02
C VAL A 378 -9.55 17.34 3.76
N GLN A 379 -10.65 17.01 4.44
CA GLN A 379 -11.41 17.97 5.24
C GLN A 379 -10.63 18.44 6.46
N MET A 380 -9.89 17.54 7.16
CA MET A 380 -9.03 17.91 8.28
C MET A 380 -7.90 18.86 7.87
N LEU A 381 -7.36 18.72 6.65
CA LEU A 381 -6.33 19.61 6.14
C LEU A 381 -6.90 20.95 5.66
N ALA A 382 -8.09 20.94 5.03
CA ALA A 382 -8.78 22.16 4.60
C ALA A 382 -9.33 23.00 5.77
N GLN A 383 -9.67 22.33 6.87
CA GLN A 383 -10.11 22.93 8.11
C GLN A 383 -9.19 22.50 9.25
N PRO A 384 -7.99 23.10 9.42
CA PRO A 384 -6.98 22.60 10.33
C PRO A 384 -7.49 22.39 11.75
N ARG A 385 -7.13 21.25 12.33
CA ARG A 385 -7.44 20.91 13.72
C ARG A 385 -6.47 21.65 14.65
N ARG A 386 -6.86 21.83 15.91
CA ARG A 386 -5.99 22.41 16.95
C ARG A 386 -4.94 21.43 17.45
N ALA A 387 -5.26 20.15 17.42
CA ALA A 387 -4.29 19.08 17.69
C ALA A 387 -4.31 18.01 16.62
N TYR A 388 -3.15 17.48 16.31
CA TYR A 388 -3.00 16.29 15.47
C TYR A 388 -2.22 15.19 16.20
N LEU A 389 -2.75 13.97 16.10
CA LEU A 389 -2.06 12.74 16.41
C LEU A 389 -1.66 12.07 15.07
N LEU A 390 -0.37 11.88 14.86
CA LEU A 390 0.18 11.25 13.65
C LEU A 390 0.74 9.88 14.04
N HIS A 391 0.29 8.80 13.42
CA HIS A 391 0.75 7.45 13.74
C HIS A 391 1.43 6.80 12.54
N GLY A 392 2.73 6.62 12.62
CA GLY A 392 3.53 5.91 11.62
C GLY A 392 3.60 6.60 10.26
N ILE A 393 3.47 7.92 10.21
CA ILE A 393 3.44 8.69 8.95
C ILE A 393 4.48 9.80 8.93
N GLU A 394 4.96 10.10 7.73
CA GLU A 394 5.70 11.30 7.39
C GLU A 394 4.80 12.21 6.52
N PRO A 395 4.25 13.30 7.09
CA PRO A 395 3.13 14.04 6.48
C PRO A 395 3.36 14.49 5.04
N THR A 396 4.58 14.92 4.72
CA THR A 396 4.92 15.42 3.39
C THR A 396 5.22 14.32 2.36
N LEU A 397 5.39 13.07 2.81
CA LEU A 397 5.64 11.91 1.93
C LEU A 397 4.41 11.02 1.78
N ASP A 398 3.60 10.90 2.83
CA ASP A 398 2.52 9.91 2.90
C ASP A 398 1.14 10.50 2.55
N ILE A 399 0.95 11.81 2.71
CA ILE A 399 -0.34 12.47 2.42
C ILE A 399 -0.35 12.98 0.96
N ALA A 400 -1.48 12.83 0.28
CA ALA A 400 -1.63 13.21 -1.14
C ALA A 400 -1.29 14.68 -1.41
N ASP A 401 -1.73 15.60 -0.55
CA ASP A 401 -1.39 17.02 -0.61
C ASP A 401 -0.41 17.38 0.51
N ALA A 402 0.88 17.21 0.21
CA ALA A 402 1.98 17.55 1.12
C ALA A 402 2.00 19.04 1.52
N VAL A 403 1.57 19.92 0.63
CA VAL A 403 1.55 21.36 0.88
C VAL A 403 0.45 21.70 1.87
N ALA A 404 -0.75 21.20 1.66
CA ALA A 404 -1.87 21.35 2.57
C ALA A 404 -1.57 20.73 3.94
N ALA A 405 -0.98 19.51 3.96
CA ALA A 405 -0.58 18.83 5.19
C ALA A 405 0.39 19.69 6.01
N ARG A 406 1.47 20.18 5.40
CA ARG A 406 2.43 21.05 6.08
C ARG A 406 1.79 22.37 6.59
N ALA A 407 0.91 22.97 5.78
CA ALA A 407 0.21 24.20 6.16
C ALA A 407 -0.75 23.98 7.34
N ALA A 408 -1.49 22.87 7.35
CA ALA A 408 -2.43 22.54 8.42
C ALA A 408 -1.71 22.23 9.74
N LEU A 409 -0.66 21.41 9.69
CA LEU A 409 0.14 21.05 10.86
C LEU A 409 0.84 22.26 11.51
N LYS A 410 1.32 23.22 10.71
CA LYS A 410 1.89 24.47 11.23
C LYS A 410 0.88 25.40 11.90
N GLN A 411 -0.40 25.24 11.65
CA GLN A 411 -1.47 26.04 12.28
C GLN A 411 -2.02 25.38 13.55
N ALA A 412 -1.64 24.13 13.81
CA ALA A 412 -2.05 23.42 15.01
C ALA A 412 -1.37 23.99 16.26
N ASP A 413 -2.05 23.93 17.40
CA ASP A 413 -1.50 24.31 18.69
C ASP A 413 -0.56 23.22 19.24
N THR A 414 -0.78 21.95 18.83
CA THR A 414 0.12 20.84 19.13
C THR A 414 0.04 19.74 18.08
N VAL A 415 1.20 19.17 17.75
CA VAL A 415 1.33 17.99 16.87
C VAL A 415 2.13 16.93 17.61
N ILE A 416 1.52 15.77 17.80
CA ILE A 416 2.10 14.62 18.48
C ILE A 416 2.31 13.53 17.44
N ALA A 417 3.56 13.09 17.22
CA ALA A 417 3.89 12.05 16.28
C ALA A 417 4.35 10.77 17.00
N LEU A 418 3.62 9.69 16.78
CA LEU A 418 4.02 8.33 17.15
C LEU A 418 4.79 7.76 15.93
N THR A 419 6.12 7.72 16.03
CA THR A 419 6.98 7.43 14.89
C THR A 419 8.17 6.56 15.27
N ALA A 420 8.66 5.76 14.31
CA ALA A 420 9.88 5.00 14.47
C ALA A 420 11.16 5.85 14.19
N TYR A 421 11.01 7.00 13.53
CA TYR A 421 12.13 7.81 13.06
C TYR A 421 11.90 9.29 13.34
N ALA A 422 12.96 9.98 13.77
CA ALA A 422 12.96 11.43 13.94
C ALA A 422 13.37 12.11 12.62
N SER A 423 12.51 12.03 11.61
CA SER A 423 12.79 12.62 10.31
C SER A 423 12.83 14.16 10.39
N PRO A 424 13.59 14.84 9.51
CA PRO A 424 13.67 16.30 9.50
C PRO A 424 12.31 16.99 9.39
N ASP A 425 11.37 16.40 8.65
CA ASP A 425 10.02 16.93 8.47
C ASP A 425 9.22 16.87 9.78
N LEU A 426 9.24 15.74 10.47
CA LEU A 426 8.60 15.60 11.78
C LEU A 426 9.26 16.47 12.84
N MET A 427 10.60 16.59 12.84
CA MET A 427 11.33 17.48 13.75
C MET A 427 10.96 18.97 13.58
N GLU A 428 10.57 19.36 12.36
CA GLU A 428 10.07 20.73 12.11
C GLU A 428 8.62 20.90 12.58
N LEU A 429 7.74 19.94 12.27
CA LEU A 429 6.29 20.08 12.38
C LEU A 429 5.72 19.64 13.74
N ALA A 430 6.37 18.69 14.42
CA ALA A 430 5.86 18.13 15.66
C ALA A 430 6.36 18.88 16.92
N ASP A 431 5.62 18.71 18.01
CA ASP A 431 5.95 19.21 19.35
C ASP A 431 6.33 18.07 20.31
N CYS A 432 5.87 16.86 20.04
CA CYS A 432 6.20 15.65 20.79
C CYS A 432 6.38 14.48 19.84
N LEU A 433 7.48 13.73 20.00
CA LEU A 433 7.75 12.48 19.29
C LEU A 433 7.72 11.33 20.30
N LEU A 434 6.90 10.33 20.02
CA LEU A 434 6.79 9.09 20.79
C LEU A 434 7.30 7.92 19.95
N PRO A 435 8.32 7.17 20.41
CA PRO A 435 8.84 6.03 19.64
C PRO A 435 7.83 4.90 19.51
N ILE A 436 7.63 4.41 18.29
CA ILE A 436 6.90 3.18 18.01
C ILE A 436 7.83 2.13 17.41
N ALA A 437 7.44 0.87 17.55
CA ALA A 437 8.19 -0.26 17.02
C ALA A 437 7.89 -0.43 15.51
N PRO A 438 8.91 -0.56 14.63
CA PRO A 438 8.69 -0.88 13.22
C PRO A 438 8.28 -2.36 13.05
N PHE A 439 7.94 -2.74 11.80
CA PHE A 439 7.31 -4.01 11.45
C PHE A 439 8.00 -5.29 11.95
N THR A 440 9.31 -5.28 12.21
CA THR A 440 10.03 -6.45 12.75
C THR A 440 10.03 -6.51 14.27
N GLU A 441 9.69 -5.43 14.93
CA GLU A 441 9.72 -5.27 16.39
C GLU A 441 8.33 -5.29 17.00
N THR A 442 7.27 -5.08 16.20
CA THR A 442 5.88 -5.14 16.62
C THR A 442 5.24 -6.49 16.28
N GLY A 443 4.23 -6.88 17.04
CA GLY A 443 3.31 -7.98 16.72
C GLY A 443 1.93 -7.43 16.45
N GLY A 444 1.15 -8.14 15.62
CA GLY A 444 -0.20 -7.73 15.29
C GLY A 444 -0.77 -8.54 14.13
N SER A 445 -1.75 -7.95 13.46
CA SER A 445 -2.43 -8.58 12.34
C SER A 445 -2.55 -7.62 11.15
N PHE A 446 -2.47 -8.18 9.93
CA PHE A 446 -2.83 -7.50 8.70
C PHE A 446 -4.00 -8.22 8.01
N VAL A 447 -4.86 -7.45 7.34
CA VAL A 447 -5.88 -7.97 6.44
C VAL A 447 -5.49 -7.55 5.02
N ASN A 448 -4.99 -8.50 4.25
CA ASN A 448 -4.45 -8.25 2.91
C ASN A 448 -5.54 -7.89 1.88
N CYS A 449 -5.15 -7.62 0.63
CA CYS A 449 -6.07 -7.19 -0.43
C CYS A 449 -7.17 -8.21 -0.74
N GLU A 450 -6.97 -9.51 -0.49
CA GLU A 450 -8.03 -10.54 -0.66
C GLU A 450 -8.92 -10.72 0.59
N GLY A 451 -8.70 -9.91 1.66
CA GLY A 451 -9.45 -10.02 2.91
C GLY A 451 -8.94 -11.10 3.87
N ARG A 452 -7.75 -11.65 3.63
CA ARG A 452 -7.13 -12.67 4.49
C ARG A 452 -6.49 -12.03 5.72
N LEU A 453 -6.95 -12.45 6.91
CA LEU A 453 -6.32 -12.07 8.18
C LEU A 453 -5.02 -12.87 8.37
N GLN A 454 -3.92 -12.18 8.60
CA GLN A 454 -2.60 -12.75 8.83
C GLN A 454 -1.99 -12.16 10.10
N SER A 455 -1.76 -12.99 11.12
CA SER A 455 -1.20 -12.57 12.41
C SER A 455 0.27 -12.94 12.52
N PHE A 456 1.05 -12.09 13.19
CA PHE A 456 2.48 -12.27 13.38
C PHE A 456 2.93 -11.71 14.73
N ASN A 457 4.11 -12.15 15.17
CA ASN A 457 4.74 -11.64 16.39
C ASN A 457 5.99 -10.84 16.03
N GLY A 458 6.42 -9.96 16.92
CA GLY A 458 7.71 -9.28 16.80
C GLY A 458 8.86 -10.30 16.68
N ALA A 459 9.75 -10.07 15.74
CA ALA A 459 10.91 -10.91 15.49
C ALA A 459 12.09 -10.57 16.41
N VAL A 460 12.21 -9.32 16.82
CA VAL A 460 13.20 -8.78 17.75
C VAL A 460 12.52 -7.89 18.78
N ARG A 461 13.22 -7.57 19.86
CA ARG A 461 12.73 -6.61 20.84
C ARG A 461 12.77 -5.20 20.28
N PRO A 462 11.85 -4.30 20.68
CA PRO A 462 11.94 -2.88 20.34
C PRO A 462 13.29 -2.29 20.76
N ALA A 463 13.86 -1.42 19.92
CA ALA A 463 15.14 -0.78 20.17
C ALA A 463 15.09 0.32 21.23
N GLY A 464 13.92 0.72 21.69
CA GLY A 464 13.69 1.68 22.78
C GLY A 464 12.84 1.06 23.87
N GLN A 465 12.87 1.63 25.09
CA GLN A 465 12.05 1.20 26.23
C GLN A 465 10.97 2.23 26.51
#